data_87a237baa7c670523afcada0fdabbebe
#
_entry.id   87a237baa7c670523afcada0fdabbebe
#
_cell.length_a   1.000
_cell.length_b   1.000
_cell.length_c   1.000
_cell.angle_alpha   90.00
_cell.angle_beta   90.00
_cell.angle_gamma   90.00
#
_symmetry.space_group_name_H-M   'P 1'
#
loop_
_entity.id
_entity.type
_entity.pdbx_description
1 polymer ?
#
loop_
_entity_poly.entity_id
_entity_poly.type
_entity_poly.pdbx_seq_one_letter_code
_entity_poly.pdbx_strand_id
1 'polypeptide(L)'
;MNSTTAQATTPLAPTDAPLDVIVIGSGIGGLVTATQLAAKGAKVLVLERYLIPGGSAGYFERAGYRFDVGASMMFGFGDRGTTNLLTRALQGVGMALETIPDPVQIH
;
A
#
# COMPACT_ATOMS: atom_id res chain seq x y z
N MET A 1 5.34 -18.89 17.78
CA MET A 1 4.81 -18.47 16.48
C MET A 1 5.97 -18.00 15.62
N ASN A 2 6.33 -18.77 14.62
CA ASN A 2 7.56 -18.55 13.86
C ASN A 2 7.34 -17.88 12.51
N SER A 3 6.10 -17.77 12.08
CA SER A 3 5.74 -17.15 10.81
C SER A 3 6.16 -15.69 10.72
N THR A 4 6.17 -15.00 11.84
CA THR A 4 6.59 -13.60 11.95
C THR A 4 8.03 -13.39 11.54
N THR A 5 8.91 -14.29 12.01
CA THR A 5 10.34 -14.18 11.76
C THR A 5 10.68 -14.42 10.30
N ALA A 6 10.01 -15.39 9.65
CA ALA A 6 10.23 -15.70 8.26
C ALA A 6 9.88 -14.54 7.32
N GLN A 7 8.88 -13.76 7.68
CA GLN A 7 8.45 -12.62 6.87
C GLN A 7 9.29 -11.36 7.12
N ALA A 8 9.79 -11.19 8.34
CA ALA A 8 10.73 -10.14 8.65
C ALA A 8 12.04 -10.26 7.86
N THR A 9 12.31 -11.44 7.32
CA THR A 9 13.50 -11.73 6.53
C THR A 9 13.29 -11.66 5.03
N THR A 10 12.20 -11.04 4.56
CA THR A 10 12.09 -10.72 3.13
C THR A 10 13.32 -9.93 2.74
N PRO A 11 14.21 -10.51 1.93
CA PRO A 11 15.50 -9.87 1.71
C PRO A 11 15.29 -8.57 0.96
N LEU A 12 15.75 -7.51 1.56
CA LEU A 12 16.17 -6.36 0.79
C LEU A 12 17.21 -6.88 -0.19
N ALA A 13 16.98 -6.70 -1.48
CA ALA A 13 18.02 -6.94 -2.44
C ALA A 13 19.25 -6.17 -1.96
N PRO A 14 20.39 -6.85 -1.75
CA PRO A 14 21.59 -6.16 -1.32
C PRO A 14 21.91 -5.12 -2.38
N THR A 15 21.78 -3.88 -2.00
CA THR A 15 22.21 -2.77 -2.84
C THR A 15 23.37 -2.12 -2.11
N ASP A 16 24.54 -2.14 -2.71
CA ASP A 16 25.69 -1.40 -2.24
C ASP A 16 25.52 0.10 -2.45
N ALA A 17 24.48 0.49 -3.16
CA ALA A 17 24.18 1.88 -3.41
C ALA A 17 23.35 2.47 -2.26
N PRO A 18 23.67 3.68 -1.81
CA PRO A 18 22.96 4.32 -0.72
C PRO A 18 21.49 4.53 -1.07
N LEU A 19 20.64 4.45 -0.06
CA LEU A 19 19.23 4.78 -0.15
C LEU A 19 19.06 6.30 -0.18
N ASP A 20 18.14 6.76 -1.00
CA ASP A 20 17.78 8.17 -1.04
C ASP A 20 16.73 8.52 0.01
N VAL A 21 15.79 7.59 0.27
CA VAL A 21 14.66 7.83 1.16
C VAL A 21 14.31 6.56 1.94
N ILE A 22 14.00 6.74 3.22
CA ILE A 22 13.39 5.71 4.06
C ILE A 22 11.99 6.19 4.43
N VAL A 23 11.00 5.38 4.11
CA VAL A 23 9.59 5.59 4.49
C VAL A 23 9.25 4.66 5.64
N ILE A 24 8.78 5.21 6.74
CA ILE A 24 8.40 4.43 7.92
C ILE A 24 6.89 4.26 7.92
N GLY A 25 6.46 3.02 7.79
CA GLY A 25 5.06 2.62 7.70
C GLY A 25 4.58 2.42 6.26
N SER A 26 3.91 1.30 6.03
CA SER A 26 3.33 0.91 4.75
C SER A 26 1.80 1.02 4.72
N GLY A 27 1.24 2.01 5.39
CA GLY A 27 -0.12 2.44 5.17
C GLY A 27 -0.26 3.14 3.81
N ILE A 28 -1.47 3.52 3.41
CA ILE A 28 -1.71 4.14 2.10
C ILE A 28 -0.82 5.37 1.88
N GLY A 29 -0.70 6.24 2.86
CA GLY A 29 0.14 7.43 2.75
C GLY A 29 1.61 7.11 2.50
N GLY A 30 2.17 6.16 3.25
CA GLY A 30 3.54 5.70 3.08
C GLY A 30 3.76 5.04 1.72
N LEU A 31 2.86 4.16 1.31
CA LEU A 31 2.95 3.47 0.02
C LEU A 31 2.83 4.43 -1.16
N VAL A 32 1.91 5.38 -1.11
CA VAL A 32 1.77 6.41 -2.17
C VAL A 32 3.04 7.25 -2.24
N THR A 33 3.56 7.69 -1.11
CA THR A 33 4.80 8.46 -1.06
C THR A 33 5.96 7.68 -1.65
N ALA A 34 6.14 6.44 -1.20
CA ALA A 34 7.23 5.58 -1.67
C ALA A 34 7.16 5.32 -3.19
N THR A 35 5.97 5.01 -3.70
CA THR A 35 5.80 4.72 -5.13
C THR A 35 6.03 5.96 -6.00
N GLN A 36 5.56 7.13 -5.57
CA GLN A 36 5.79 8.38 -6.31
C GLN A 36 7.28 8.73 -6.37
N LEU A 37 7.99 8.56 -5.27
CA LEU A 37 9.43 8.82 -5.22
C LEU A 37 10.21 7.80 -6.07
N ALA A 38 9.87 6.53 -5.95
CA ALA A 38 10.51 5.46 -6.74
C ALA A 38 10.28 5.65 -8.24
N ALA A 39 9.10 6.08 -8.65
CA ALA A 39 8.79 6.37 -10.05
C ALA A 39 9.63 7.52 -10.61
N LYS A 40 10.12 8.40 -9.76
CA LYS A 40 11.04 9.49 -10.11
C LYS A 40 12.52 9.09 -10.04
N GLY A 41 12.80 7.82 -9.77
CA GLY A 41 14.16 7.28 -9.75
C GLY A 41 14.82 7.24 -8.37
N ALA A 42 14.13 7.63 -7.30
CA ALA A 42 14.68 7.53 -5.97
C ALA A 42 14.78 6.07 -5.49
N LYS A 43 15.84 5.75 -4.78
CA LYS A 43 16.01 4.45 -4.11
C LYS A 43 15.30 4.53 -2.75
N VAL A 44 14.15 3.92 -2.67
CA VAL A 44 13.27 4.02 -1.52
C VAL A 44 13.24 2.69 -0.77
N LEU A 45 13.38 2.76 0.55
CA LEU A 45 13.14 1.66 1.47
C LEU A 45 11.88 1.96 2.29
N VAL A 46 10.96 1.01 2.30
CA VAL A 46 9.78 1.09 3.17
C VAL A 46 9.96 0.13 4.34
N LEU A 47 9.87 0.64 5.55
CA LEU A 47 9.93 -0.15 6.78
C LEU A 47 8.52 -0.29 7.35
N GLU A 48 8.09 -1.53 7.55
CA GLU A 48 6.79 -1.86 8.12
C GLU A 48 6.96 -2.73 9.37
N ARG A 49 6.27 -2.35 10.44
CA ARG A 49 6.28 -3.09 11.70
C ARG A 49 5.45 -4.36 11.66
N TYR A 50 4.36 -4.35 10.89
CA TYR A 50 3.43 -5.45 10.80
C TYR A 50 3.79 -6.41 9.67
N LEU A 51 3.25 -7.62 9.71
CA LEU A 51 3.56 -8.65 8.72
C LEU A 51 3.00 -8.37 7.34
N ILE A 52 1.85 -7.70 7.31
CA ILE A 52 1.11 -7.41 6.10
C ILE A 52 1.10 -5.91 5.90
N PRO A 53 1.59 -5.42 4.76
CA PRO A 53 1.51 -3.99 4.46
C PRO A 53 0.06 -3.54 4.23
N GLY A 54 -0.17 -2.24 4.33
CA GLY A 54 -1.47 -1.64 4.04
C GLY A 54 -2.04 -0.80 5.18
N GLY A 55 -1.56 -0.98 6.41
CA GLY A 55 -2.10 -0.25 7.56
C GLY A 55 -3.59 -0.54 7.76
N SER A 56 -4.40 0.51 7.93
CA SER A 56 -5.86 0.36 8.07
C SER A 56 -6.56 -0.16 6.82
N ALA A 57 -5.93 -0.06 5.66
CA ALA A 57 -6.43 -0.63 4.41
C ALA A 57 -5.91 -2.06 4.16
N GLY A 58 -5.17 -2.61 5.09
CA GLY A 58 -4.70 -3.97 5.03
C GLY A 58 -5.74 -4.98 5.53
N TYR A 59 -5.31 -6.23 5.58
CA TYR A 59 -6.12 -7.31 6.11
C TYR A 59 -5.32 -8.15 7.11
N PHE A 60 -5.99 -9.02 7.82
CA PHE A 60 -5.36 -10.07 8.63
C PHE A 60 -6.08 -11.40 8.42
N GLU A 61 -5.39 -12.47 8.71
CA GLU A 61 -5.94 -13.82 8.62
C GLU A 61 -6.03 -14.46 10.00
N ARG A 62 -7.14 -15.13 10.26
CA ARG A 62 -7.34 -15.92 11.46
C ARG A 62 -8.19 -17.16 11.16
N ALA A 63 -7.71 -18.33 11.54
CA ALA A 63 -8.39 -19.60 11.33
C ALA A 63 -8.84 -19.84 9.88
N GLY A 64 -8.04 -19.44 8.90
CA GLY A 64 -8.34 -19.58 7.47
C GLY A 64 -9.27 -18.53 6.87
N TYR A 65 -9.70 -17.56 7.66
CA TYR A 65 -10.54 -16.46 7.21
C TYR A 65 -9.76 -15.16 7.11
N ARG A 66 -10.15 -14.31 6.17
CA ARG A 66 -9.59 -12.96 5.98
C ARG A 66 -10.55 -11.92 6.52
N PHE A 67 -9.97 -10.94 7.20
CA PHE A 67 -10.70 -9.83 7.79
C PHE A 67 -10.01 -8.52 7.43
N ASP A 68 -10.80 -7.52 7.07
CA ASP A 68 -10.28 -6.16 6.91
C ASP A 68 -9.86 -5.58 8.26
N VAL A 69 -8.75 -4.86 8.27
CA VAL A 69 -8.27 -4.20 9.50
C VAL A 69 -9.19 -3.06 9.89
N GLY A 70 -9.54 -2.20 8.94
CA GLY A 70 -10.39 -1.05 9.20
C GLY A 70 -11.21 -0.60 7.99
N ALA A 71 -10.59 -0.50 6.83
CA ALA A 71 -11.23 -0.03 5.62
C ALA A 71 -11.71 -1.20 4.77
N SER A 72 -13.02 -1.44 4.75
CA SER A 72 -13.66 -2.39 3.83
C SER A 72 -14.19 -1.73 2.56
N MET A 73 -14.35 -0.42 2.59
CA MET A 73 -14.66 0.40 1.42
C MET A 73 -13.57 1.44 1.22
N MET A 74 -13.24 1.72 -0.02
CA MET A 74 -12.20 2.68 -0.35
C MET A 74 -12.76 3.77 -1.27
N PHE A 75 -12.40 4.99 -0.95
CA PHE A 75 -12.70 6.17 -1.74
C PHE A 75 -11.47 6.62 -2.52
N GLY A 76 -11.66 7.52 -3.46
CA GLY A 76 -10.56 8.08 -4.24
C GLY A 76 -10.23 7.29 -5.52
N PHE A 77 -11.08 6.32 -5.88
CA PHE A 77 -11.05 5.64 -7.16
C PHE A 77 -12.16 6.16 -8.07
N GLY A 78 -11.90 6.11 -9.36
CA GLY A 78 -12.88 6.48 -10.38
C GLY A 78 -12.28 7.36 -11.48
N ASP A 79 -13.08 7.59 -12.49
CA ASP A 79 -12.74 8.38 -13.68
C ASP A 79 -13.35 9.81 -13.65
N ARG A 80 -14.18 10.09 -12.66
CA ARG A 80 -14.91 11.36 -12.53
C ARG A 80 -14.60 12.05 -11.22
N GLY A 81 -14.64 13.37 -11.25
CA GLY A 81 -14.46 14.21 -10.07
C GLY A 81 -13.00 14.57 -9.78
N THR A 82 -12.84 15.50 -8.85
CA THR A 82 -11.53 16.02 -8.44
C THR A 82 -10.92 15.30 -7.27
N THR A 83 -11.66 14.39 -6.62
CA THR A 83 -11.28 13.70 -5.39
C THR A 83 -10.77 12.27 -5.61
N ASN A 84 -10.63 11.83 -6.84
CA ASN A 84 -10.12 10.50 -7.18
C ASN A 84 -8.59 10.41 -7.05
N LEU A 85 -8.10 10.69 -5.87
CA LEU A 85 -6.67 10.83 -5.58
C LEU A 85 -5.88 9.54 -5.77
N LEU A 86 -6.48 8.38 -5.43
CA LEU A 86 -5.81 7.09 -5.58
C LEU A 86 -5.66 6.71 -7.05
N THR A 87 -6.68 6.94 -7.86
CA THR A 87 -6.58 6.74 -9.31
C THR A 87 -5.45 7.59 -9.90
N ARG A 88 -5.37 8.85 -9.51
CA ARG A 88 -4.32 9.75 -9.99
C ARG A 88 -2.92 9.32 -9.53
N ALA A 89 -2.80 8.87 -8.29
CA ALA A 89 -1.54 8.36 -7.77
C ALA A 89 -1.05 7.13 -8.55
N LEU A 90 -1.95 6.19 -8.85
CA LEU A 90 -1.62 5.01 -9.65
C LEU A 90 -1.26 5.37 -11.09
N GLN A 91 -2.01 6.25 -11.72
CA GLN A 91 -1.71 6.74 -13.07
C GLN A 91 -0.35 7.42 -13.14
N GLY A 92 0.04 8.14 -12.09
CA GLY A 92 1.34 8.78 -12.00
C GLY A 92 2.52 7.81 -11.99
N VAL A 93 2.28 6.54 -11.67
CA VAL A 93 3.29 5.46 -11.72
C VAL A 93 3.01 4.44 -12.83
N GLY A 94 2.12 4.75 -13.76
CA GLY A 94 1.81 3.91 -14.90
C GLY A 94 0.98 2.67 -14.56
N MET A 95 0.26 2.68 -13.46
CA MET A 95 -0.57 1.56 -13.01
C MET A 95 -2.05 1.90 -13.10
N ALA A 96 -2.86 0.87 -13.33
CA ALA A 96 -4.31 0.93 -13.26
C ALA A 96 -4.80 -0.19 -12.35
N LEU A 97 -5.85 0.09 -11.60
CA LEU A 97 -6.52 -0.89 -10.76
C LEU A 97 -7.98 -0.97 -11.15
N GLU A 98 -8.45 -2.18 -11.40
CA GLU A 98 -9.86 -2.44 -11.58
C GLU A 98 -10.55 -2.44 -10.21
N THR A 99 -11.61 -1.66 -10.08
CA THR A 99 -12.37 -1.54 -8.85
C THR A 99 -13.82 -1.92 -9.09
N ILE A 100 -14.46 -2.45 -8.06
CA ILE A 100 -15.89 -2.76 -8.08
C ILE A 100 -16.59 -1.57 -7.43
N PRO A 101 -17.41 -0.81 -8.18
CA PRO A 101 -18.14 0.31 -7.60
C PRO A 101 -19.23 -0.18 -6.65
N ASP A 102 -19.38 0.55 -5.54
CA ASP A 102 -20.51 0.35 -4.65
C ASP A 102 -21.69 1.22 -5.14
N PRO A 103 -22.75 0.62 -5.66
CA PRO A 103 -23.87 1.36 -6.20
C PRO A 103 -24.81 1.95 -5.14
N VAL A 104 -24.67 1.52 -3.88
CA VAL A 104 -25.53 1.94 -2.78
C VAL A 104 -24.71 2.67 -1.74
N GLN A 105 -24.78 3.99 -1.74
CA GLN A 105 -24.25 4.79 -0.65
C GLN A 105 -25.36 5.07 0.35
N ILE A 106 -25.16 4.61 1.57
CA ILE A 106 -26.05 4.95 2.69
C ILE A 106 -25.47 6.20 3.34
N HIS A 107 -26.24 7.26 3.27
CA HIS A 107 -25.90 8.53 3.91
C HIS A 107 -26.49 8.64 5.30
#